data_5d0ce5067680a74ba9baf3e294a40a0e
#
_entry.id   5d0ce5067680a74ba9baf3e294a40a0e
#
_cell.length_a   1.000
_cell.length_b   1.000
_cell.length_c   1.000
_cell.angle_alpha   90.00
_cell.angle_beta   90.00
_cell.angle_gamma   90.00
#
_symmetry.space_group_name_H-M   'P 1'
#
loop_
_entity.id
_entity.type
_entity.pdbx_description
1 polymer ?
#
loop_
_entity_poly.entity_id
_entity_poly.type
_entity_poly.pdbx_seq_one_letter_code
_entity_poly.pdbx_strand_id
1 'polypeptide(L)'
;MATTEFIAAIELGSSKITGVAGRKNSDGSMQILAYAQEDSSTFIRKGVIFNLDKTAQSLTSIINRLEGELKNSIAKVYVGIGGQSLRTVRNVVSRDLEEEAIISEELVSAIGDENIAIPVVDMDILDVAPQEYKVGNNLQANPVGLVGSHIEGRFLNIVARASVRKNLEHCFQQAKIDIADQLIAPLVTANAVLTESERRSGCALIDFGADTTTISVYKNNILRFLTVLPLGGNSITRDITTLQMEEEEAERLKKTYGDALYEEDESEEPATC
;
A
#
# COMPACT_ATOMS: atom_id res chain seq x y z
N MET A 1 3.04 -26.36 -26.53
CA MET A 1 2.52 -25.00 -26.58
C MET A 1 3.07 -24.30 -25.37
N ALA A 2 3.82 -23.20 -25.52
CA ALA A 2 4.28 -22.43 -24.36
C ALA A 2 3.03 -21.87 -23.66
N THR A 3 2.81 -22.24 -22.41
CA THR A 3 1.80 -21.63 -21.57
C THR A 3 2.18 -20.17 -21.40
N THR A 4 1.42 -19.27 -22.01
CA THR A 4 1.60 -17.83 -21.82
C THR A 4 1.21 -17.53 -20.38
N GLU A 5 2.19 -17.31 -19.53
CA GLU A 5 1.97 -17.01 -18.11
C GLU A 5 1.46 -15.58 -18.01
N PHE A 6 0.18 -15.44 -17.65
CA PHE A 6 -0.42 -14.14 -17.38
C PHE A 6 -0.13 -13.74 -15.93
N ILE A 7 0.13 -12.48 -15.73
CA ILE A 7 0.21 -11.84 -14.43
C ILE A 7 -1.10 -11.08 -14.23
N ALA A 8 -1.86 -11.41 -13.20
CA ALA A 8 -3.07 -10.71 -12.85
C ALA A 8 -2.90 -10.05 -11.47
N ALA A 9 -3.42 -8.83 -11.33
CA ALA A 9 -3.37 -8.08 -10.10
C ALA A 9 -4.73 -7.43 -9.81
N ILE A 10 -5.10 -7.36 -8.53
CA ILE A 10 -6.32 -6.72 -8.04
C ILE A 10 -5.96 -5.68 -6.98
N GLU A 11 -6.51 -4.49 -7.13
CA GLU A 11 -6.46 -3.41 -6.16
C GLU A 11 -7.87 -3.18 -5.59
N LEU A 12 -7.96 -3.07 -4.25
CA LEU A 12 -9.22 -2.88 -3.52
C LEU A 12 -9.28 -1.45 -2.97
N GLY A 13 -9.74 -0.53 -3.80
CA GLY A 13 -9.95 0.87 -3.42
C GLY A 13 -11.29 1.14 -2.76
N SER A 14 -11.45 2.31 -2.15
CA SER A 14 -12.69 2.73 -1.49
C SER A 14 -13.78 3.19 -2.47
N SER A 15 -13.41 3.59 -3.69
CA SER A 15 -14.38 3.96 -4.73
C SER A 15 -14.57 2.89 -5.78
N LYS A 16 -13.54 2.06 -6.01
CA LYS A 16 -13.57 1.00 -7.01
C LYS A 16 -12.61 -0.12 -6.66
N ILE A 17 -12.97 -1.34 -7.07
CA ILE A 17 -12.02 -2.44 -7.22
C ILE A 17 -11.55 -2.45 -8.66
N THR A 18 -10.25 -2.58 -8.86
CA THR A 18 -9.65 -2.62 -10.18
C THR A 18 -8.88 -3.93 -10.36
N GLY A 19 -9.16 -4.63 -11.44
CA GLY A 19 -8.40 -5.80 -11.87
C GLY A 19 -7.69 -5.52 -13.19
N VAL A 20 -6.43 -5.95 -13.27
CA VAL A 20 -5.64 -5.90 -14.50
C VAL A 20 -5.01 -7.26 -14.76
N ALA A 21 -4.90 -7.64 -16.02
CA ALA A 21 -4.13 -8.81 -16.42
C ALA A 21 -3.24 -8.49 -17.62
N GLY A 22 -2.04 -9.01 -17.61
CA GLY A 22 -1.05 -8.73 -18.64
C GLY A 22 0.04 -9.78 -18.69
N ARG A 23 1.05 -9.52 -19.50
CA ARG A 23 2.25 -10.34 -19.58
C ARG A 23 3.50 -9.48 -19.60
N LYS A 24 4.58 -10.04 -19.09
CA LYS A 24 5.90 -9.43 -19.18
C LYS A 24 6.53 -9.75 -20.54
N ASN A 25 6.95 -8.72 -21.25
CA ASN A 25 7.68 -8.84 -22.50
C ASN A 25 9.17 -9.17 -22.25
N SER A 26 9.88 -9.60 -23.28
CA SER A 26 11.31 -9.93 -23.22
C SER A 26 12.20 -8.73 -22.85
N ASP A 27 11.76 -7.51 -23.13
CA ASP A 27 12.44 -6.26 -22.77
C ASP A 27 12.14 -5.80 -21.32
N GLY A 28 11.34 -6.57 -20.57
CA GLY A 28 10.94 -6.27 -19.21
C GLY A 28 9.70 -5.39 -19.09
N SER A 29 9.17 -4.83 -20.16
CA SER A 29 7.93 -4.06 -20.15
C SER A 29 6.71 -4.94 -19.88
N MET A 30 5.64 -4.35 -19.35
CA MET A 30 4.36 -5.02 -19.10
C MET A 30 3.35 -4.64 -20.19
N GLN A 31 2.81 -5.63 -20.88
CA GLN A 31 1.69 -5.45 -21.80
C GLN A 31 0.38 -5.76 -21.09
N ILE A 32 -0.47 -4.75 -20.89
CA ILE A 32 -1.82 -4.95 -20.36
C ILE A 32 -2.69 -5.55 -21.46
N LEU A 33 -3.37 -6.64 -21.13
CA LEU A 33 -4.20 -7.41 -22.06
C LEU A 33 -5.68 -7.37 -21.70
N ALA A 34 -6.00 -7.19 -20.41
CA ALA A 34 -7.37 -7.07 -19.92
C ALA A 34 -7.42 -6.10 -18.74
N TYR A 35 -8.55 -5.41 -18.61
CA TYR A 35 -8.82 -4.44 -17.55
C TYR A 35 -10.30 -4.49 -17.15
N ALA A 36 -10.56 -4.55 -15.86
CA ALA A 36 -11.92 -4.51 -15.32
C ALA A 36 -11.97 -3.66 -14.05
N GLN A 37 -13.07 -2.95 -13.83
CA GLN A 37 -13.33 -2.25 -12.59
C GLN A 37 -14.81 -2.32 -12.21
N GLU A 38 -15.07 -2.23 -10.89
CA GLU A 38 -16.40 -2.13 -10.32
C GLU A 38 -16.41 -1.13 -9.17
N ASP A 39 -17.56 -0.49 -8.94
CA ASP A 39 -17.78 0.39 -7.80
C ASP A 39 -17.70 -0.42 -6.48
N SER A 40 -17.01 0.11 -5.50
CA SER A 40 -16.80 -0.51 -4.19
C SER A 40 -17.29 0.37 -3.02
N SER A 41 -17.81 1.54 -3.28
CA SER A 41 -18.18 2.55 -2.27
C SER A 41 -19.15 2.02 -1.20
N THR A 42 -19.97 1.01 -1.55
CA THR A 42 -20.97 0.41 -0.65
C THR A 42 -20.45 -0.77 0.17
N PHE A 43 -19.19 -1.19 0.01
CA PHE A 43 -18.64 -2.35 0.74
C PHE A 43 -17.15 -2.26 1.08
N ILE A 44 -16.42 -1.23 0.59
CA ILE A 44 -15.07 -0.88 1.03
C ILE A 44 -15.09 0.60 1.46
N ARG A 45 -14.60 0.88 2.67
CA ARG A 45 -14.50 2.24 3.18
C ARG A 45 -13.14 2.46 3.82
N LYS A 46 -12.49 3.58 3.48
CA LYS A 46 -11.13 3.92 3.96
C LYS A 46 -10.12 2.79 3.72
N GLY A 47 -10.25 2.09 2.57
CA GLY A 47 -9.43 0.95 2.20
C GLY A 47 -9.65 -0.30 3.07
N VAL A 48 -10.75 -0.38 3.82
CA VAL A 48 -11.09 -1.54 4.67
C VAL A 48 -12.37 -2.17 4.18
N ILE A 49 -12.35 -3.49 3.99
CA ILE A 49 -13.51 -4.30 3.62
C ILE A 49 -14.44 -4.37 4.82
N PHE A 50 -15.69 -3.91 4.68
CA PHE A 50 -16.72 -4.02 5.71
C PHE A 50 -17.89 -4.92 5.32
N ASN A 51 -18.02 -5.28 4.04
CA ASN A 51 -18.99 -6.29 3.58
C ASN A 51 -18.27 -7.35 2.74
N LEU A 52 -18.02 -8.49 3.36
CA LEU A 52 -17.25 -9.60 2.78
C LEU A 52 -17.95 -10.19 1.56
N ASP A 53 -19.27 -10.44 1.67
CA ASP A 53 -20.07 -11.09 0.61
C ASP A 53 -20.08 -10.24 -0.67
N LYS A 54 -20.36 -8.94 -0.55
CA LYS A 54 -20.34 -8.02 -1.71
C LYS A 54 -18.95 -7.92 -2.31
N THR A 55 -17.90 -7.89 -1.49
CA THR A 55 -16.53 -7.87 -1.98
C THR A 55 -16.21 -9.14 -2.76
N ALA A 56 -16.57 -10.32 -2.24
CA ALA A 56 -16.34 -11.59 -2.94
C ALA A 56 -17.12 -11.69 -4.25
N GLN A 57 -18.35 -11.18 -4.30
CA GLN A 57 -19.14 -11.11 -5.55
C GLN A 57 -18.48 -10.21 -6.59
N SER A 58 -18.02 -9.03 -6.18
CA SER A 58 -17.33 -8.10 -7.08
C SER A 58 -16.00 -8.68 -7.57
N LEU A 59 -15.22 -9.34 -6.71
CA LEU A 59 -14.01 -10.06 -7.12
C LEU A 59 -14.31 -11.11 -8.19
N THR A 60 -15.34 -11.92 -7.99
CA THR A 60 -15.77 -12.93 -8.96
C THR A 60 -16.15 -12.30 -10.30
N SER A 61 -16.91 -11.19 -10.27
CA SER A 61 -17.31 -10.47 -11.47
C SER A 61 -16.09 -9.92 -12.24
N ILE A 62 -15.14 -9.29 -11.54
CA ILE A 62 -13.91 -8.75 -12.12
C ILE A 62 -13.10 -9.86 -12.79
N ILE A 63 -12.88 -11.00 -12.11
CA ILE A 63 -12.13 -12.12 -12.68
C ILE A 63 -12.83 -12.66 -13.92
N ASN A 64 -14.14 -12.88 -13.88
CA ASN A 64 -14.89 -13.37 -15.04
C ASN A 64 -14.77 -12.41 -16.25
N ARG A 65 -14.75 -11.11 -16.02
CA ARG A 65 -14.54 -10.12 -17.08
C ARG A 65 -13.14 -10.18 -17.66
N LEU A 66 -12.11 -10.24 -16.80
CA LEU A 66 -10.72 -10.39 -17.24
C LEU A 66 -10.51 -11.68 -18.05
N GLU A 67 -11.02 -12.81 -17.57
CA GLU A 67 -10.95 -14.10 -18.25
C GLU A 67 -11.69 -14.08 -19.60
N GLY A 68 -12.85 -13.39 -19.65
CA GLY A 68 -13.59 -13.20 -20.89
C GLY A 68 -12.83 -12.42 -21.95
N GLU A 69 -12.05 -11.39 -21.56
CA GLU A 69 -11.19 -10.63 -22.46
C GLU A 69 -9.96 -11.41 -22.89
N LEU A 70 -9.33 -12.10 -21.92
CA LEU A 70 -8.13 -12.94 -22.17
C LEU A 70 -8.45 -14.20 -22.95
N LYS A 71 -9.70 -14.68 -22.92
CA LYS A 71 -10.13 -16.02 -23.38
C LYS A 71 -9.29 -17.14 -22.75
N ASN A 72 -8.91 -16.93 -21.48
CA ASN A 72 -8.09 -17.84 -20.72
C ASN A 72 -8.36 -17.67 -19.23
N SER A 73 -8.15 -18.72 -18.43
CA SER A 73 -8.38 -18.70 -16.99
C SER A 73 -7.22 -18.06 -16.22
N ILE A 74 -7.54 -17.36 -15.15
CA ILE A 74 -6.61 -16.76 -14.21
C ILE A 74 -6.50 -17.68 -13.00
N ALA A 75 -5.36 -18.36 -12.82
CA ALA A 75 -5.17 -19.30 -11.72
C ALA A 75 -4.95 -18.60 -10.37
N LYS A 76 -4.24 -17.49 -10.39
CA LYS A 76 -3.89 -16.73 -9.16
C LYS A 76 -3.67 -15.26 -9.47
N VAL A 77 -3.82 -14.41 -8.44
CA VAL A 77 -3.68 -12.97 -8.55
C VAL A 77 -2.75 -12.39 -7.49
N TYR A 78 -2.06 -11.30 -7.82
CA TYR A 78 -1.42 -10.43 -6.85
C TYR A 78 -2.44 -9.46 -6.29
N VAL A 79 -2.38 -9.18 -4.98
CA VAL A 79 -3.33 -8.26 -4.34
C VAL A 79 -2.61 -7.22 -3.49
N GLY A 80 -3.05 -5.96 -3.60
CA GLY A 80 -2.53 -4.86 -2.81
C GLY A 80 -3.20 -4.78 -1.43
N ILE A 81 -2.39 -4.71 -0.37
CA ILE A 81 -2.85 -4.39 0.99
C ILE A 81 -2.66 -2.90 1.22
N GLY A 82 -3.75 -2.22 1.61
CA GLY A 82 -3.78 -0.81 1.96
C GLY A 82 -4.73 -0.52 3.11
N GLY A 83 -5.21 0.74 3.18
CA GLY A 83 -6.26 1.16 4.11
C GLY A 83 -5.75 1.87 5.36
N GLN A 84 -6.71 2.48 6.07
CA GLN A 84 -6.45 3.46 7.15
C GLN A 84 -5.63 2.95 8.35
N SER A 85 -5.49 1.62 8.53
CA SER A 85 -4.71 1.06 9.63
C SER A 85 -3.24 0.87 9.30
N LEU A 86 -2.88 0.98 8.00
CA LEU A 86 -1.51 0.80 7.54
C LEU A 86 -0.64 1.98 8.00
N ARG A 87 0.43 1.66 8.70
CA ARG A 87 1.41 2.64 9.17
C ARG A 87 2.74 2.00 9.50
N THR A 88 3.73 2.83 9.76
CA THR A 88 5.02 2.36 10.26
C THR A 88 5.15 2.55 11.77
N VAL A 89 5.80 1.59 12.42
CA VAL A 89 6.17 1.60 13.83
C VAL A 89 7.68 1.38 13.94
N ARG A 90 8.37 2.24 14.66
CA ARG A 90 9.80 2.07 14.92
C ARG A 90 10.01 1.05 16.01
N ASN A 91 11.00 0.20 15.83
CA ASN A 91 11.44 -0.73 16.85
C ASN A 91 12.97 -0.78 16.89
N VAL A 92 13.50 -1.13 18.05
CA VAL A 92 14.93 -1.27 18.28
C VAL A 92 15.15 -2.59 18.98
N VAL A 93 16.05 -3.39 18.44
CA VAL A 93 16.50 -4.66 19.04
C VAL A 93 17.99 -4.54 19.29
N SER A 94 18.42 -4.83 20.51
CA SER A 94 19.82 -4.80 20.88
C SER A 94 20.26 -6.12 21.48
N ARG A 95 21.51 -6.51 21.20
CA ARG A 95 22.11 -7.72 21.74
C ARG A 95 23.54 -7.45 22.21
N ASP A 96 23.80 -7.85 23.45
CA ASP A 96 25.17 -7.94 23.98
C ASP A 96 25.79 -9.28 23.59
N LEU A 97 27.04 -9.27 23.19
CA LEU A 97 27.83 -10.44 22.89
C LEU A 97 28.72 -10.73 24.11
N GLU A 98 28.97 -12.00 24.41
CA GLU A 98 29.79 -12.40 25.54
C GLU A 98 31.23 -11.89 25.45
N GLU A 99 31.76 -11.82 24.21
CA GLU A 99 33.08 -11.29 23.88
C GLU A 99 32.97 -10.39 22.64
N GLU A 100 34.03 -9.58 22.42
CA GLU A 100 34.14 -8.79 21.20
C GLU A 100 34.30 -9.74 20.00
N ALA A 101 33.36 -9.64 19.05
CA ALA A 101 33.28 -10.52 17.89
C ALA A 101 33.01 -9.76 16.59
N ILE A 102 33.30 -10.42 15.47
CA ILE A 102 32.93 -9.93 14.15
C ILE A 102 31.42 -10.16 13.96
N ILE A 103 30.70 -9.10 13.61
CA ILE A 103 29.26 -9.18 13.29
C ILE A 103 29.08 -9.99 12.01
N SER A 104 28.36 -11.11 12.12
CA SER A 104 28.07 -11.99 10.99
C SER A 104 26.67 -11.72 10.39
N GLU A 105 26.42 -12.25 9.18
CA GLU A 105 25.09 -12.19 8.55
C GLU A 105 24.04 -12.93 9.39
N GLU A 106 24.39 -14.05 10.00
CA GLU A 106 23.49 -14.83 10.85
C GLU A 106 23.06 -14.02 12.09
N LEU A 107 23.97 -13.25 12.69
CA LEU A 107 23.64 -12.38 13.82
C LEU A 107 22.69 -11.25 13.40
N VAL A 108 22.93 -10.63 12.24
CA VAL A 108 22.06 -9.59 11.69
C VAL A 108 20.68 -10.16 11.39
N SER A 109 20.61 -11.35 10.79
CA SER A 109 19.35 -12.05 10.52
C SER A 109 18.60 -12.36 11.83
N ALA A 110 19.30 -12.89 12.83
CA ALA A 110 18.70 -13.22 14.13
C ALA A 110 18.11 -12.00 14.85
N ILE A 111 18.74 -10.82 14.75
CA ILE A 111 18.20 -9.57 15.28
C ILE A 111 16.96 -9.13 14.50
N GLY A 112 16.94 -9.36 13.19
CA GLY A 112 15.75 -9.15 12.35
C GLY A 112 14.58 -10.05 12.77
N ASP A 113 14.85 -11.34 13.01
CA ASP A 113 13.85 -12.31 13.47
C ASP A 113 13.31 -11.94 14.87
N GLU A 114 14.17 -11.50 15.78
CA GLU A 114 13.74 -10.97 17.08
C GLU A 114 12.83 -9.76 16.93
N ASN A 115 13.14 -8.85 15.99
CA ASN A 115 12.27 -7.70 15.73
C ASN A 115 10.86 -8.13 15.31
N ILE A 116 10.75 -9.12 14.42
CA ILE A 116 9.46 -9.63 13.94
C ILE A 116 8.70 -10.37 15.07
N ALA A 117 9.42 -11.01 15.98
CA ALA A 117 8.83 -11.75 17.10
C ALA A 117 8.22 -10.82 18.18
N ILE A 118 8.58 -9.53 18.20
CA ILE A 118 8.01 -8.56 19.16
C ILE A 118 6.61 -8.19 18.70
N PRO A 119 5.56 -8.55 19.46
CA PRO A 119 4.18 -8.31 19.04
C PRO A 119 3.83 -6.83 19.09
N VAL A 120 3.10 -6.37 18.08
CA VAL A 120 2.45 -5.07 18.08
C VAL A 120 0.96 -5.29 18.38
N VAL A 121 0.46 -4.64 19.42
CA VAL A 121 -0.92 -4.87 19.90
C VAL A 121 -1.95 -4.65 18.78
N ASP A 122 -2.79 -5.65 18.56
CA ASP A 122 -3.86 -5.68 17.55
C ASP A 122 -3.41 -5.47 16.09
N MET A 123 -2.11 -5.65 15.81
CA MET A 123 -1.52 -5.44 14.49
C MET A 123 -0.71 -6.65 14.05
N ASP A 124 -0.72 -6.90 12.74
CA ASP A 124 0.24 -7.78 12.07
C ASP A 124 1.39 -6.95 11.52
N ILE A 125 2.62 -7.45 11.67
CA ILE A 125 3.77 -6.93 10.93
C ILE A 125 3.67 -7.50 9.52
N LEU A 126 3.52 -6.63 8.53
CA LEU A 126 3.38 -7.00 7.13
C LEU A 126 4.73 -7.07 6.42
N ASP A 127 5.64 -6.17 6.81
CA ASP A 127 6.99 -6.07 6.27
C ASP A 127 7.89 -5.29 7.21
N VAL A 128 9.21 -5.42 7.03
CA VAL A 128 10.22 -4.75 7.85
C VAL A 128 11.22 -4.03 6.95
N ALA A 129 11.38 -2.74 7.17
CA ALA A 129 12.42 -1.94 6.54
C ALA A 129 13.57 -1.67 7.53
N PRO A 130 14.69 -2.40 7.47
CA PRO A 130 15.86 -2.10 8.28
C PRO A 130 16.33 -0.66 8.01
N GLN A 131 16.63 0.09 9.06
CA GLN A 131 17.05 1.48 8.95
C GLN A 131 18.56 1.61 9.03
N GLU A 132 19.10 1.20 10.14
CA GLU A 132 20.52 1.28 10.44
C GLU A 132 20.87 0.39 11.62
N TYR A 133 22.13 0.00 11.71
CA TYR A 133 22.68 -0.76 12.82
C TYR A 133 23.77 0.05 13.50
N LYS A 134 23.82 -0.02 14.82
CA LYS A 134 24.86 0.60 15.64
C LYS A 134 25.72 -0.50 16.28
N VAL A 135 27.02 -0.44 16.02
CA VAL A 135 28.05 -1.32 16.63
C VAL A 135 29.09 -0.40 17.26
N GLY A 136 29.15 -0.37 18.59
CA GLY A 136 29.94 0.62 19.33
C GLY A 136 29.50 2.04 18.99
N ASN A 137 30.39 2.85 18.40
CA ASN A 137 30.08 4.21 17.94
C ASN A 137 29.78 4.28 16.43
N ASN A 138 29.85 3.16 15.71
CA ASN A 138 29.62 3.12 14.27
C ASN A 138 28.12 2.92 13.97
N LEU A 139 27.57 3.77 13.11
CA LEU A 139 26.20 3.68 12.61
C LEU A 139 26.25 3.42 11.11
N GLN A 140 25.71 2.28 10.66
CA GLN A 140 25.78 1.84 9.27
C GLN A 140 24.52 1.09 8.83
N ALA A 141 24.23 1.12 7.52
CA ALA A 141 23.14 0.35 6.94
C ALA A 141 23.44 -1.17 6.93
N ASN A 142 24.69 -1.56 6.77
CA ASN A 142 25.15 -2.94 6.85
C ASN A 142 26.28 -3.06 7.87
N PRO A 143 26.06 -3.74 9.01
CA PRO A 143 27.06 -3.90 10.07
C PRO A 143 27.99 -5.11 9.89
N VAL A 144 27.74 -5.97 8.88
CA VAL A 144 28.51 -7.21 8.68
C VAL A 144 30.00 -6.89 8.50
N GLY A 145 30.85 -7.61 9.23
CA GLY A 145 32.29 -7.42 9.24
C GLY A 145 32.82 -6.39 10.25
N LEU A 146 31.94 -5.60 10.91
CA LEU A 146 32.33 -4.75 12.03
C LEU A 146 32.68 -5.62 13.26
N VAL A 147 33.56 -5.11 14.12
CA VAL A 147 33.93 -5.75 15.38
C VAL A 147 33.29 -4.99 16.53
N GLY A 148 32.68 -5.72 17.46
CA GLY A 148 32.09 -5.14 18.66
C GLY A 148 31.53 -6.18 19.62
N SER A 149 31.22 -5.74 20.82
CA SER A 149 30.58 -6.54 21.89
C SER A 149 29.08 -6.20 22.07
N HIS A 150 28.57 -5.23 21.31
CA HIS A 150 27.17 -4.82 21.36
C HIS A 150 26.70 -4.40 19.96
N ILE A 151 25.52 -4.86 19.58
CA ILE A 151 24.85 -4.44 18.34
C ILE A 151 23.43 -3.99 18.63
N GLU A 152 23.01 -2.87 18.04
CA GLU A 152 21.65 -2.35 18.05
C GLU A 152 21.14 -2.27 16.61
N GLY A 153 20.07 -2.99 16.31
CA GLY A 153 19.35 -2.89 15.03
C GLY A 153 18.12 -1.99 15.16
N ARG A 154 17.99 -1.02 14.28
CA ARG A 154 16.84 -0.12 14.19
C ARG A 154 15.99 -0.49 13.01
N PHE A 155 14.70 -0.72 13.27
CA PHE A 155 13.76 -1.21 12.29
C PHE A 155 12.56 -0.27 12.16
N LEU A 156 12.01 -0.22 10.96
CA LEU A 156 10.73 0.38 10.67
C LEU A 156 9.78 -0.74 10.25
N ASN A 157 8.91 -1.18 11.17
CA ASN A 157 7.93 -2.22 10.91
C ASN A 157 6.71 -1.61 10.23
N ILE A 158 6.29 -2.17 9.11
CA ILE A 158 5.06 -1.80 8.42
C ILE A 158 3.96 -2.69 8.98
N VAL A 159 2.97 -2.08 9.61
CA VAL A 159 1.92 -2.79 10.34
C VAL A 159 0.53 -2.40 9.85
N ALA A 160 -0.40 -3.34 9.94
CA ALA A 160 -1.83 -3.08 9.76
C ALA A 160 -2.63 -3.93 10.75
N ARG A 161 -3.90 -3.58 10.98
CA ARG A 161 -4.79 -4.41 11.80
C ARG A 161 -4.88 -5.82 11.24
N ALA A 162 -4.80 -6.84 12.11
CA ALA A 162 -4.88 -8.26 11.74
C ALA A 162 -6.17 -8.58 10.95
N SER A 163 -7.26 -7.87 11.22
CA SER A 163 -8.52 -8.02 10.47
C SER A 163 -8.41 -7.68 8.98
N VAL A 164 -7.47 -6.81 8.57
CA VAL A 164 -7.30 -6.42 7.16
C VAL A 164 -6.91 -7.63 6.33
N ARG A 165 -5.86 -8.34 6.74
CA ARG A 165 -5.41 -9.57 6.07
C ARG A 165 -6.49 -10.66 6.11
N LYS A 166 -7.08 -10.91 7.30
CA LYS A 166 -8.12 -11.93 7.45
C LYS A 166 -9.34 -11.70 6.56
N ASN A 167 -9.84 -10.46 6.50
CA ASN A 167 -10.98 -10.14 5.67
C ASN A 167 -10.65 -10.29 4.18
N LEU A 168 -9.45 -9.87 3.77
CA LEU A 168 -8.98 -10.02 2.40
C LEU A 168 -8.92 -11.50 2.01
N GLU A 169 -8.23 -12.33 2.78
CA GLU A 169 -8.11 -13.77 2.54
C GLU A 169 -9.48 -14.45 2.49
N HIS A 170 -10.39 -14.08 3.40
CA HIS A 170 -11.75 -14.62 3.42
C HIS A 170 -12.52 -14.28 2.13
N CYS A 171 -12.45 -13.04 1.65
CA CYS A 171 -13.13 -12.64 0.41
C CYS A 171 -12.60 -13.41 -0.81
N PHE A 172 -11.28 -13.58 -0.92
CA PHE A 172 -10.65 -14.32 -2.01
C PHE A 172 -10.98 -15.81 -1.96
N GLN A 173 -10.97 -16.40 -0.75
CA GLN A 173 -11.39 -17.79 -0.55
C GLN A 173 -12.85 -18.00 -0.95
N GLN A 174 -13.75 -17.11 -0.53
CA GLN A 174 -15.18 -17.15 -0.89
C GLN A 174 -15.39 -16.99 -2.40
N ALA A 175 -14.61 -16.14 -3.05
CA ALA A 175 -14.62 -15.95 -4.51
C ALA A 175 -13.93 -17.11 -5.26
N LYS A 176 -13.27 -18.03 -4.57
CA LYS A 176 -12.48 -19.16 -5.12
C LYS A 176 -11.34 -18.68 -6.04
N ILE A 177 -10.65 -17.62 -5.63
CA ILE A 177 -9.52 -17.02 -6.33
C ILE A 177 -8.29 -17.23 -5.46
N ASP A 178 -7.24 -17.83 -6.02
CA ASP A 178 -5.98 -18.02 -5.31
C ASP A 178 -5.16 -16.73 -5.30
N ILE A 179 -4.59 -16.39 -4.15
CA ILE A 179 -3.68 -15.25 -4.01
C ILE A 179 -2.25 -15.76 -4.29
N ALA A 180 -1.59 -15.15 -5.29
CA ALA A 180 -0.18 -15.42 -5.60
C ALA A 180 0.73 -14.80 -4.54
N ASP A 181 0.45 -13.53 -4.18
CA ASP A 181 1.15 -12.79 -3.14
C ASP A 181 0.32 -11.58 -2.69
N GLN A 182 0.56 -11.15 -1.45
CA GLN A 182 -0.04 -9.97 -0.84
C GLN A 182 1.03 -8.86 -0.73
N LEU A 183 0.86 -7.81 -1.51
CA LEU A 183 1.82 -6.72 -1.63
C LEU A 183 1.33 -5.49 -0.87
N ILE A 184 2.24 -4.77 -0.24
CA ILE A 184 1.89 -3.49 0.41
C ILE A 184 1.72 -2.43 -0.67
N ALA A 185 0.48 -2.03 -0.96
CA ALA A 185 0.13 -1.17 -2.08
C ALA A 185 0.97 0.12 -2.16
N PRO A 186 1.20 0.89 -1.07
CA PRO A 186 2.06 2.07 -1.13
C PRO A 186 3.50 1.81 -1.56
N LEU A 187 4.08 0.65 -1.21
CA LEU A 187 5.44 0.30 -1.63
C LEU A 187 5.49 -0.03 -3.12
N VAL A 188 4.47 -0.73 -3.62
CA VAL A 188 4.33 -1.05 -5.04
C VAL A 188 4.14 0.23 -5.85
N THR A 189 3.27 1.13 -5.40
CA THR A 189 3.07 2.45 -6.02
C THR A 189 4.37 3.24 -6.08
N ALA A 190 5.11 3.31 -4.96
CA ALA A 190 6.40 4.00 -4.92
C ALA A 190 7.42 3.39 -5.89
N ASN A 191 7.45 2.07 -6.03
CA ASN A 191 8.33 1.40 -6.98
C ASN A 191 7.96 1.69 -8.45
N ALA A 192 6.66 1.91 -8.73
CA ALA A 192 6.18 2.19 -10.07
C ALA A 192 6.39 3.65 -10.50
N VAL A 193 6.31 4.63 -9.56
CA VAL A 193 6.27 6.06 -9.90
C VAL A 193 7.53 6.83 -9.52
N LEU A 194 8.28 6.38 -8.49
CA LEU A 194 9.48 7.08 -8.03
C LEU A 194 10.74 6.54 -8.71
N THR A 195 11.58 7.43 -9.15
CA THR A 195 12.92 7.10 -9.63
C THR A 195 13.86 6.76 -8.46
N GLU A 196 14.93 6.01 -8.74
CA GLU A 196 15.98 5.74 -7.76
C GLU A 196 16.63 7.03 -7.23
N SER A 197 16.82 8.02 -8.10
CA SER A 197 17.40 9.32 -7.74
C SER A 197 16.54 10.06 -6.72
N GLU A 198 15.23 10.10 -6.90
CA GLU A 198 14.29 10.72 -5.96
C GLU A 198 14.31 10.03 -4.61
N ARG A 199 14.22 8.70 -4.58
CA ARG A 199 14.29 7.93 -3.33
C ARG A 199 15.64 8.10 -2.61
N ARG A 200 16.74 8.23 -3.35
CA ARG A 200 18.07 8.47 -2.78
C ARG A 200 18.21 9.88 -2.21
N SER A 201 17.81 10.88 -2.97
CA SER A 201 17.90 12.29 -2.57
C SER A 201 16.97 12.64 -1.41
N GLY A 202 15.85 11.95 -1.32
CA GLY A 202 14.78 12.14 -0.36
C GLY A 202 13.57 12.78 -1.01
N CYS A 203 12.42 12.08 -0.87
CA CYS A 203 11.13 12.53 -1.38
C CYS A 203 10.00 12.07 -0.48
N ALA A 204 8.85 12.72 -0.62
CA ALA A 204 7.58 12.27 -0.08
C ALA A 204 6.66 11.94 -1.27
N LEU A 205 6.11 10.72 -1.28
CA LEU A 205 5.04 10.35 -2.18
C LEU A 205 3.72 10.50 -1.45
N ILE A 206 2.81 11.29 -2.03
CA ILE A 206 1.47 11.51 -1.53
C ILE A 206 0.50 10.93 -2.56
N ASP A 207 -0.25 9.91 -2.15
CA ASP A 207 -1.25 9.23 -2.98
C ASP A 207 -2.66 9.59 -2.47
N PHE A 208 -3.40 10.36 -3.28
CA PHE A 208 -4.75 10.84 -2.96
C PHE A 208 -5.79 9.85 -3.48
N GLY A 209 -6.35 9.05 -2.57
CA GLY A 209 -7.47 8.16 -2.87
C GLY A 209 -8.84 8.82 -2.65
N ALA A 210 -9.89 7.99 -2.77
CA ALA A 210 -11.26 8.43 -2.52
C ALA A 210 -11.52 8.73 -1.05
N ASP A 211 -11.18 7.80 -0.14
CA ASP A 211 -11.40 7.94 1.32
C ASP A 211 -10.12 8.09 2.12
N THR A 212 -8.96 7.90 1.50
CA THR A 212 -7.67 7.91 2.18
C THR A 212 -6.63 8.68 1.39
N THR A 213 -5.68 9.28 2.11
CA THR A 213 -4.45 9.83 1.54
C THR A 213 -3.28 9.10 2.17
N THR A 214 -2.47 8.46 1.35
CA THR A 214 -1.27 7.74 1.81
C THR A 214 -0.05 8.63 1.65
N ILE A 215 0.77 8.71 2.70
CA ILE A 215 2.02 9.46 2.70
C ILE A 215 3.16 8.47 2.96
N SER A 216 4.12 8.38 2.05
CA SER A 216 5.35 7.61 2.23
C SER A 216 6.57 8.48 1.97
N VAL A 217 7.55 8.42 2.87
CA VAL A 217 8.77 9.24 2.82
C VAL A 217 9.98 8.34 2.64
N TYR A 218 10.81 8.69 1.67
CA TYR A 218 12.03 7.95 1.35
C TYR A 218 13.27 8.83 1.52
N LYS A 219 14.38 8.22 1.92
CA LYS A 219 15.70 8.83 1.96
C LYS A 219 16.76 7.73 1.87
N ASN A 220 17.81 7.94 1.08
CA ASN A 220 18.87 6.94 0.84
C ASN A 220 18.33 5.60 0.33
N ASN A 221 17.31 5.62 -0.53
CA ASN A 221 16.56 4.46 -1.05
C ASN A 221 15.80 3.65 0.01
N ILE A 222 15.69 4.13 1.24
CA ILE A 222 15.02 3.45 2.35
C ILE A 222 13.75 4.18 2.71
N LEU A 223 12.66 3.42 2.96
CA LEU A 223 11.43 3.96 3.53
C LEU A 223 11.73 4.47 4.95
N ARG A 224 11.38 5.72 5.23
CA ARG A 224 11.59 6.38 6.53
C ARG A 224 10.31 6.61 7.31
N PHE A 225 9.19 6.64 6.61
CA PHE A 225 7.87 6.85 7.20
C PHE A 225 6.78 6.41 6.23
N LEU A 226 5.71 5.82 6.75
CA LEU A 226 4.49 5.54 6.01
C LEU A 226 3.29 5.69 6.95
N THR A 227 2.27 6.39 6.49
CA THR A 227 0.98 6.50 7.17
C THR A 227 -0.15 6.68 6.17
N VAL A 228 -1.36 6.32 6.59
CA VAL A 228 -2.58 6.53 5.82
C VAL A 228 -3.52 7.42 6.62
N LEU A 229 -3.83 8.58 6.07
CA LEU A 229 -4.81 9.51 6.61
C LEU A 229 -6.21 9.10 6.16
N PRO A 230 -7.23 9.07 7.03
CA PRO A 230 -8.60 8.70 6.67
C PRO A 230 -9.38 9.85 6.03
N LEU A 231 -8.73 10.57 5.13
CA LEU A 231 -9.24 11.72 4.36
C LEU A 231 -8.84 11.53 2.90
N GLY A 232 -9.76 11.79 1.98
CA GLY A 232 -9.54 11.70 0.55
C GLY A 232 -10.56 12.54 -0.22
N GLY A 233 -10.65 12.35 -1.54
CA GLY A 233 -11.55 13.11 -2.42
C GLY A 233 -13.01 13.09 -1.99
N ASN A 234 -13.49 12.00 -1.38
CA ASN A 234 -14.86 11.90 -0.85
C ASN A 234 -15.10 12.81 0.37
N SER A 235 -14.07 13.28 1.05
CA SER A 235 -14.24 14.26 2.13
C SER A 235 -14.73 15.60 1.58
N ILE A 236 -14.16 16.03 0.45
CA ILE A 236 -14.60 17.25 -0.26
C ILE A 236 -16.04 17.07 -0.76
N THR A 237 -16.38 15.93 -1.37
CA THR A 237 -17.73 15.63 -1.83
C THR A 237 -18.75 15.73 -0.69
N ARG A 238 -18.43 15.14 0.47
CA ARG A 238 -19.28 15.21 1.67
C ARG A 238 -19.45 16.65 2.21
N ASP A 239 -18.40 17.45 2.15
CA ASP A 239 -18.52 18.85 2.55
C ASP A 239 -19.48 19.61 1.62
N ILE A 240 -19.45 19.35 0.30
CA ILE A 240 -20.39 19.94 -0.66
C ILE A 240 -21.82 19.46 -0.40
N THR A 241 -22.04 18.18 -0.02
CA THR A 241 -23.42 17.70 0.30
C THR A 241 -24.06 18.43 1.46
N THR A 242 -23.28 19.10 2.34
CA THR A 242 -23.83 19.94 3.42
C THR A 242 -24.65 21.14 2.89
N LEU A 243 -24.47 21.49 1.59
CA LEU A 243 -25.26 22.49 0.89
C LEU A 243 -26.63 21.97 0.40
N GLN A 244 -27.10 20.86 0.97
CA GLN A 244 -28.37 20.20 0.62
C GLN A 244 -28.40 19.63 -0.80
N MET A 245 -27.29 19.10 -1.26
CA MET A 245 -27.14 18.43 -2.56
C MET A 245 -27.03 16.92 -2.39
N GLU A 246 -27.47 16.18 -3.41
CA GLU A 246 -27.24 14.75 -3.52
C GLU A 246 -25.75 14.48 -3.78
N GLU A 247 -25.25 13.33 -3.32
CA GLU A 247 -23.82 12.98 -3.40
C GLU A 247 -23.30 12.97 -4.85
N GLU A 248 -24.10 12.48 -5.79
CA GLU A 248 -23.74 12.42 -7.20
C GLU A 248 -23.57 13.84 -7.79
N GLU A 249 -24.44 14.77 -7.43
CA GLU A 249 -24.35 16.17 -7.85
C GLU A 249 -23.15 16.87 -7.22
N ALA A 250 -22.93 16.66 -5.92
CA ALA A 250 -21.77 17.18 -5.21
C ALA A 250 -20.45 16.71 -5.84
N GLU A 251 -20.37 15.41 -6.20
CA GLU A 251 -19.20 14.84 -6.88
C GLU A 251 -19.00 15.46 -8.28
N ARG A 252 -20.09 15.69 -9.01
CA ARG A 252 -20.05 16.36 -10.31
C ARG A 252 -19.55 17.79 -10.18
N LEU A 253 -20.06 18.55 -9.21
CA LEU A 253 -19.61 19.93 -8.95
C LEU A 253 -18.14 19.98 -8.57
N LYS A 254 -17.69 19.14 -7.66
CA LYS A 254 -16.27 19.01 -7.30
C LYS A 254 -15.38 18.81 -8.51
N LYS A 255 -15.77 17.89 -9.43
CA LYS A 255 -14.98 17.58 -10.64
C LYS A 255 -15.00 18.69 -11.69
N THR A 256 -16.11 19.45 -11.75
CA THR A 256 -16.31 20.46 -12.79
C THR A 256 -15.71 21.81 -12.39
N TYR A 257 -15.84 22.19 -11.14
CA TYR A 257 -15.52 23.53 -10.64
C TYR A 257 -14.43 23.56 -9.57
N GLY A 258 -13.98 22.39 -9.08
CA GLY A 258 -12.93 22.33 -8.07
C GLY A 258 -11.62 22.88 -8.61
N ASP A 259 -11.09 23.91 -7.95
CA ASP A 259 -9.81 24.52 -8.24
C ASP A 259 -9.00 24.66 -6.94
N ALA A 260 -7.81 24.08 -6.91
CA ALA A 260 -6.94 24.13 -5.75
C ALA A 260 -6.11 25.43 -5.68
N LEU A 261 -6.10 26.20 -6.74
CA LEU A 261 -5.38 27.49 -6.84
C LEU A 261 -6.33 28.68 -6.89
N TYR A 262 -7.62 28.46 -6.54
CA TYR A 262 -8.59 29.54 -6.51
C TYR A 262 -8.13 30.63 -5.53
N GLU A 263 -7.91 31.83 -6.08
CA GLU A 263 -7.73 33.06 -5.28
C GLU A 263 -9.05 33.82 -5.29
N GLU A 264 -9.57 34.10 -4.10
CA GLU A 264 -10.78 34.93 -3.98
C GLU A 264 -10.51 36.29 -4.59
N ASP A 265 -11.15 36.59 -5.72
CA ASP A 265 -11.11 37.92 -6.30
C ASP A 265 -12.08 38.80 -5.47
N GLU A 266 -11.56 39.73 -4.65
CA GLU A 266 -12.35 40.63 -3.79
C GLU A 266 -13.37 41.46 -4.59
N SER A 267 -13.36 41.39 -5.92
CA SER A 267 -14.24 42.12 -6.83
C SER A 267 -15.48 41.34 -7.29
N GLU A 268 -15.57 40.01 -7.04
CA GLU A 268 -16.75 39.24 -7.40
C GLU A 268 -17.78 39.25 -6.26
N GLU A 269 -18.93 39.88 -6.51
CA GLU A 269 -20.11 39.76 -5.64
C GLU A 269 -20.52 38.28 -5.55
N PRO A 270 -20.86 37.75 -4.35
CA PRO A 270 -21.24 36.38 -4.21
C PRO A 270 -22.46 36.10 -5.10
N ALA A 271 -22.34 35.09 -5.97
CA ALA A 271 -23.41 34.62 -6.81
C ALA A 271 -24.61 34.26 -5.91
N THR A 272 -25.65 35.05 -5.97
CA THR A 272 -26.93 34.74 -5.31
C THR A 272 -27.53 33.52 -5.98
N CYS A 273 -27.64 32.42 -5.23
CA CYS A 273 -28.38 31.21 -5.62
C CYS A 273 -29.90 31.48 -5.65
#